data_a59081e4bb12ebffe08650366a313bdd
#
_entry.id   a59081e4bb12ebffe08650366a313bdd
#
_cell.length_a   1.000
_cell.length_b   1.000
_cell.length_c   1.000
_cell.angle_alpha   90.00
_cell.angle_beta   90.00
_cell.angle_gamma   90.00
#
_symmetry.space_group_name_H-M   'P 1'
#
loop_
_entity.id
_entity.type
_entity.pdbx_description
1 polymer ?
#
loop_
_entity_poly.entity_id
_entity_poly.type
_entity_poly.pdbx_seq_one_letter_code
_entity_poly.pdbx_strand_id
1 'polypeptide(L)'
;MTQPEHNALDGSEQTLVDLGTQPLVNNLTKTKEEALSAERYPLKATIDDNLIIKLSTAVPPDKLYKNYLYHSGVNKPYINHCYLLWHKLKHLKHNTIIDIGGNDGTLLKAFQSQTTDKLRLINVDASTSFLEENRIAHIEYVNAYFNKDLALPKADLIISTNVFQHTSDARKFVEGIKEHLDGVWILEFPYSLNTLKTLQFDQFYHEHYYYWLVSPLQKLFKEYGLHIFNAEELSIHGGTMRLWVTNKKPYASTKAHLSFIKQEQEFNFNNCRSNINVKIIKDTCFLNNLEGEIAYFGAAAKGCVYLNALGITTVTQPRAYVVDDTESKQGLYIPGTGMQIMDRDYLYKNQPDNLIILAHNFKDYIIKSLRPAYKGRIITMFPDIEINMYNDY
;
A
#
# COMPACT_ATOMS: atom_id res chain seq x y z
N MET A 1 -5.00 -9.71 -28.84
CA MET A 1 -5.44 -9.06 -27.58
C MET A 1 -4.86 -7.66 -27.58
N THR A 2 -5.71 -6.69 -27.84
CA THR A 2 -5.35 -5.28 -27.97
C THR A 2 -4.96 -4.75 -26.59
N GLN A 3 -3.84 -4.04 -26.51
CA GLN A 3 -3.45 -3.26 -25.32
C GLN A 3 -4.59 -2.30 -24.96
N PRO A 4 -4.91 -2.09 -23.67
CA PRO A 4 -5.85 -1.05 -23.29
C PRO A 4 -5.28 0.30 -23.73
N GLU A 5 -5.99 0.98 -24.63
CA GLU A 5 -5.69 2.36 -25.02
C GLU A 5 -5.79 3.23 -23.76
N HIS A 6 -4.63 3.72 -23.29
CA HIS A 6 -4.59 4.82 -22.35
C HIS A 6 -5.17 6.06 -23.05
N ASN A 7 -6.38 6.45 -22.71
CA ASN A 7 -6.88 7.78 -23.06
C ASN A 7 -5.96 8.81 -22.40
N ALA A 8 -4.98 9.28 -23.17
CA ALA A 8 -4.08 10.34 -22.79
C ALA A 8 -4.91 11.62 -22.59
N LEU A 9 -4.94 12.10 -21.35
CA LEU A 9 -5.21 13.49 -21.08
C LEU A 9 -3.94 14.23 -21.50
N ASP A 10 -4.02 15.00 -22.59
CA ASP A 10 -2.93 15.67 -23.29
C ASP A 10 -2.41 16.83 -22.41
N GLY A 11 -1.49 16.55 -21.51
CA GLY A 11 -0.74 17.50 -20.69
C GLY A 11 0.73 17.08 -20.67
N SER A 12 1.66 18.00 -20.49
CA SER A 12 3.11 17.70 -20.39
C SER A 12 3.36 16.81 -19.16
N GLU A 13 3.66 15.53 -19.37
CA GLU A 13 4.00 14.62 -18.27
C GLU A 13 5.46 14.83 -17.82
N GLN A 14 5.62 15.10 -16.54
CA GLN A 14 6.93 15.20 -15.90
C GLN A 14 7.25 13.88 -15.18
N THR A 15 8.48 13.39 -15.34
CA THR A 15 8.97 12.26 -14.53
C THR A 15 9.19 12.68 -13.08
N LEU A 16 8.42 12.07 -12.18
CA LEU A 16 8.45 12.32 -10.74
C LEU A 16 9.40 11.36 -10.01
N VAL A 17 9.35 10.08 -10.38
CA VAL A 17 10.18 9.00 -9.83
C VAL A 17 10.62 8.09 -10.98
N ASP A 18 11.88 7.66 -10.94
CA ASP A 18 12.42 6.70 -11.90
C ASP A 18 13.38 5.76 -11.17
N LEU A 19 12.93 4.53 -10.94
CA LEU A 19 13.71 3.49 -10.25
C LEU A 19 14.31 2.47 -11.22
N GLY A 20 14.43 2.85 -12.51
CA GLY A 20 14.92 1.96 -13.56
C GLY A 20 13.98 0.77 -13.78
N THR A 21 14.55 -0.43 -13.93
CA THR A 21 13.76 -1.67 -14.03
C THR A 21 13.76 -2.40 -12.70
N GLN A 22 12.59 -2.86 -12.27
CA GLN A 22 12.39 -3.55 -10.99
C GLN A 22 11.67 -4.88 -11.21
N PRO A 23 11.93 -5.92 -10.40
CA PRO A 23 11.13 -7.13 -10.41
C PRO A 23 9.74 -6.87 -9.81
N LEU A 24 8.80 -7.79 -10.06
CA LEU A 24 7.49 -7.75 -9.41
C LEU A 24 7.64 -8.15 -7.94
N VAL A 25 7.24 -7.26 -7.04
CA VAL A 25 7.60 -7.30 -5.60
C VAL A 25 7.02 -8.49 -4.83
N ASN A 26 5.85 -9.01 -5.25
CA ASN A 26 5.18 -10.13 -4.59
C ASN A 26 5.46 -11.49 -5.27
N ASN A 27 6.28 -11.51 -6.33
CA ASN A 27 6.70 -12.74 -7.00
C ASN A 27 7.90 -13.39 -6.29
N LEU A 28 7.72 -13.74 -5.00
CA LEU A 28 8.73 -14.48 -4.25
C LEU A 28 9.05 -15.81 -4.95
N THR A 29 10.31 -16.20 -4.96
CA THR A 29 10.79 -17.37 -5.69
C THR A 29 11.21 -18.50 -4.76
N LYS A 30 11.30 -19.73 -5.29
CA LYS A 30 11.68 -20.90 -4.50
C LYS A 30 13.19 -21.11 -4.43
N THR A 31 13.93 -20.54 -5.38
CA THR A 31 15.39 -20.67 -5.43
C THR A 31 16.07 -19.30 -5.57
N LYS A 32 17.33 -19.24 -5.17
CA LYS A 32 18.18 -18.07 -5.31
C LYS A 32 18.40 -17.69 -6.78
N GLU A 33 18.57 -18.68 -7.63
CA GLU A 33 18.81 -18.52 -9.08
C GLU A 33 17.59 -17.89 -9.76
N GLU A 34 16.39 -18.37 -9.45
CA GLU A 34 15.14 -17.78 -9.93
C GLU A 34 14.99 -16.32 -9.45
N ALA A 35 15.36 -16.03 -8.19
CA ALA A 35 15.30 -14.69 -7.65
C ALA A 35 16.26 -13.74 -8.40
N LEU A 36 17.49 -14.14 -8.63
CA LEU A 36 18.49 -13.34 -9.33
C LEU A 36 18.16 -13.12 -10.80
N SER A 37 17.48 -14.07 -11.44
CA SER A 37 17.02 -14.00 -12.83
C SER A 37 15.58 -13.50 -13.01
N ALA A 38 14.95 -12.98 -11.95
CA ALA A 38 13.57 -12.51 -11.98
C ALA A 38 13.33 -11.48 -13.09
N GLU A 39 12.24 -11.65 -13.84
CA GLU A 39 11.82 -10.72 -14.88
C GLU A 39 11.63 -9.31 -14.30
N ARG A 40 12.10 -8.29 -15.00
CA ARG A 40 12.11 -6.91 -14.54
C ARG A 40 11.34 -6.01 -15.51
N TYR A 41 10.63 -5.03 -14.95
CA TYR A 41 9.80 -4.09 -15.68
C TYR A 41 10.19 -2.65 -15.34
N PRO A 42 10.05 -1.69 -16.27
CA PRO A 42 10.26 -0.28 -15.96
C PRO A 42 9.38 0.17 -14.79
N LEU A 43 9.98 0.82 -13.79
CA LEU A 43 9.26 1.38 -12.65
C LEU A 43 9.50 2.89 -12.61
N LYS A 44 8.64 3.60 -13.29
CA LYS A 44 8.67 5.05 -13.44
C LYS A 44 7.29 5.62 -13.20
N ALA A 45 7.19 6.67 -12.38
CA ALA A 45 5.97 7.43 -12.16
C ALA A 45 6.10 8.83 -12.75
N THR A 46 5.02 9.28 -13.38
CA THR A 46 4.89 10.62 -13.96
C THR A 46 3.79 11.40 -13.27
N ILE A 47 3.86 12.72 -13.32
CA ILE A 47 2.83 13.65 -12.88
C ILE A 47 2.43 14.54 -14.06
N ASP A 48 1.13 14.79 -14.22
CA ASP A 48 0.59 15.72 -15.22
C ASP A 48 0.23 17.08 -14.59
N ASP A 49 -0.19 18.03 -15.42
CA ASP A 49 -0.62 19.38 -15.00
C ASP A 49 -1.86 19.37 -14.09
N ASN A 50 -2.61 18.26 -14.04
CA ASN A 50 -3.73 18.06 -13.15
C ASN A 50 -3.35 17.40 -11.81
N LEU A 51 -2.05 17.24 -11.54
CA LEU A 51 -1.50 16.55 -10.39
C LEU A 51 -1.88 15.06 -10.31
N ILE A 52 -2.19 14.43 -11.44
CA ILE A 52 -2.41 12.98 -11.50
C ILE A 52 -1.04 12.30 -11.58
N ILE A 53 -0.73 11.50 -10.54
CA ILE A 53 0.49 10.71 -10.48
C ILE A 53 0.15 9.28 -10.84
N LYS A 54 0.83 8.73 -11.86
CA LYS A 54 0.59 7.36 -12.34
C LYS A 54 1.88 6.68 -12.79
N LEU A 55 1.90 5.37 -12.85
CA LEU A 55 2.96 4.64 -13.52
C LEU A 55 2.93 4.90 -15.02
N SER A 56 4.10 5.11 -15.61
CA SER A 56 4.26 5.26 -17.06
C SER A 56 4.09 3.95 -17.83
N THR A 57 4.22 2.81 -17.16
CA THR A 57 4.11 1.47 -17.74
C THR A 57 3.23 0.60 -16.85
N ALA A 58 2.14 0.08 -17.40
CA ALA A 58 1.28 -0.89 -16.73
C ALA A 58 1.80 -2.32 -16.98
N VAL A 59 1.88 -3.10 -15.93
CA VAL A 59 2.12 -4.54 -16.02
C VAL A 59 0.77 -5.27 -16.06
N PRO A 60 0.57 -6.26 -16.93
CA PRO A 60 -0.69 -6.99 -17.00
C PRO A 60 -1.10 -7.63 -15.67
N PRO A 61 -2.39 -7.56 -15.28
CA PRO A 61 -2.86 -8.06 -13.98
C PRO A 61 -2.58 -9.55 -13.74
N ASP A 62 -2.63 -10.38 -14.78
CA ASP A 62 -2.31 -11.81 -14.72
C ASP A 62 -0.87 -12.08 -14.30
N LYS A 63 0.06 -11.16 -14.57
CA LYS A 63 1.43 -11.23 -14.06
C LYS A 63 1.58 -10.69 -12.64
N LEU A 64 0.82 -9.64 -12.27
CA LEU A 64 0.89 -9.00 -10.95
C LEU A 64 0.30 -9.88 -9.85
N TYR A 65 -0.83 -10.53 -10.11
CA TYR A 65 -1.63 -11.19 -9.07
C TYR A 65 -1.58 -12.73 -9.12
N LYS A 66 -0.68 -13.31 -9.93
CA LYS A 66 -0.55 -14.76 -10.09
C LYS A 66 -0.29 -15.52 -8.78
N ASN A 67 0.44 -14.91 -7.85
CA ASN A 67 0.83 -15.49 -6.56
C ASN A 67 0.53 -14.52 -5.41
N TYR A 68 -0.64 -13.90 -5.40
CA TYR A 68 -0.99 -12.92 -4.37
C TYR A 68 -1.22 -13.58 -3.01
N LEU A 69 -0.30 -13.39 -2.08
CA LEU A 69 -0.26 -14.06 -0.77
C LEU A 69 -0.69 -13.13 0.38
N TYR A 70 -1.24 -11.96 0.10
CA TYR A 70 -1.62 -11.01 1.16
C TYR A 70 -2.95 -11.40 1.80
N HIS A 71 -2.96 -11.54 3.14
CA HIS A 71 -4.13 -11.77 3.97
C HIS A 71 -4.28 -10.63 4.98
N SER A 72 -5.40 -9.93 4.96
CA SER A 72 -5.68 -8.81 5.88
C SER A 72 -5.81 -9.27 7.33
N GLY A 73 -6.38 -10.45 7.56
CA GLY A 73 -6.68 -10.99 8.88
C GLY A 73 -5.49 -11.36 9.75
N VAL A 74 -4.29 -11.43 9.20
CA VAL A 74 -3.06 -11.68 9.99
C VAL A 74 -2.43 -10.40 10.55
N ASN A 75 -2.87 -9.21 10.10
CA ASN A 75 -2.29 -7.93 10.46
C ASN A 75 -3.04 -7.28 11.64
N LYS A 76 -2.55 -7.48 12.87
CA LYS A 76 -3.18 -6.90 14.09
C LYS A 76 -3.38 -5.39 14.04
N PRO A 77 -2.41 -4.55 13.61
CA PRO A 77 -2.63 -3.12 13.42
C PRO A 77 -3.80 -2.79 12.47
N TYR A 78 -3.97 -3.54 11.38
CA TYR A 78 -5.09 -3.35 10.47
C TYR A 78 -6.43 -3.76 11.10
N ILE A 79 -6.48 -4.86 11.85
CA ILE A 79 -7.70 -5.27 12.59
C ILE A 79 -8.12 -4.16 13.56
N ASN A 80 -7.18 -3.59 14.33
CA ASN A 80 -7.47 -2.47 15.22
C ASN A 80 -7.96 -1.24 14.45
N HIS A 81 -7.40 -0.95 13.29
CA HIS A 81 -7.84 0.11 12.40
C HIS A 81 -9.30 -0.10 11.96
N CYS A 82 -9.72 -1.32 11.64
CA CYS A 82 -11.11 -1.65 11.30
C CYS A 82 -12.07 -1.33 12.46
N TYR A 83 -11.71 -1.68 13.70
CA TYR A 83 -12.51 -1.31 14.87
C TYR A 83 -12.62 0.21 15.06
N LEU A 84 -11.52 0.93 14.91
CA LEU A 84 -11.52 2.39 15.02
C LEU A 84 -12.35 3.04 13.90
N LEU A 85 -12.32 2.48 12.69
CA LEU A 85 -13.16 2.94 11.60
C LEU A 85 -14.64 2.75 11.92
N TRP A 86 -15.04 1.56 12.42
CA TRP A 86 -16.43 1.34 12.87
C TRP A 86 -16.87 2.38 13.90
N HIS A 87 -16.06 2.69 14.91
CA HIS A 87 -16.41 3.69 15.92
C HIS A 87 -16.67 5.08 15.35
N LYS A 88 -16.01 5.44 14.23
CA LYS A 88 -16.26 6.69 13.51
C LYS A 88 -17.55 6.63 12.68
N LEU A 89 -17.89 5.47 12.14
CA LEU A 89 -19.00 5.29 11.21
C LEU A 89 -20.33 4.90 11.87
N LYS A 90 -20.32 4.31 13.06
CA LYS A 90 -21.52 3.77 13.74
C LYS A 90 -22.66 4.78 13.95
N HIS A 91 -22.39 6.09 13.86
CA HIS A 91 -23.41 7.13 13.99
C HIS A 91 -24.11 7.46 12.66
N LEU A 92 -23.58 6.97 11.55
CA LEU A 92 -24.24 7.05 10.26
C LEU A 92 -25.31 5.94 10.19
N LYS A 93 -26.50 6.31 9.70
CA LYS A 93 -27.51 5.29 9.41
C LYS A 93 -27.04 4.48 8.20
N HIS A 94 -26.85 3.19 8.37
CA HIS A 94 -26.49 2.28 7.29
C HIS A 94 -27.12 0.90 7.55
N ASN A 95 -27.74 0.34 6.53
CA ASN A 95 -28.30 -1.01 6.53
C ASN A 95 -27.51 -1.93 5.61
N THR A 96 -27.02 -1.38 4.48
CA THR A 96 -26.25 -2.09 3.48
C THR A 96 -24.85 -1.49 3.39
N ILE A 97 -23.83 -2.32 3.60
CA ILE A 97 -22.43 -1.96 3.54
C ILE A 97 -21.75 -2.80 2.46
N ILE A 98 -21.06 -2.16 1.52
CA ILE A 98 -20.22 -2.82 0.52
C ILE A 98 -18.74 -2.48 0.83
N ASP A 99 -17.92 -3.51 0.99
CA ASP A 99 -16.46 -3.41 1.08
C ASP A 99 -15.86 -3.83 -0.26
N ILE A 100 -15.19 -2.90 -0.93
CA ILE A 100 -14.57 -3.12 -2.24
C ILE A 100 -13.08 -3.40 -2.04
N GLY A 101 -12.60 -4.54 -2.58
CA GLY A 101 -11.27 -5.04 -2.33
C GLY A 101 -11.11 -5.50 -0.88
N GLY A 102 -12.20 -6.04 -0.29
CA GLY A 102 -12.26 -6.39 1.13
C GLY A 102 -11.46 -7.64 1.50
N ASN A 103 -10.76 -8.26 0.54
CA ASN A 103 -9.86 -9.40 0.73
C ASN A 103 -10.57 -10.55 1.46
N ASP A 104 -10.09 -10.98 2.63
CA ASP A 104 -10.69 -12.06 3.43
C ASP A 104 -11.94 -11.65 4.25
N GLY A 105 -12.42 -10.41 4.11
CA GLY A 105 -13.59 -9.88 4.82
C GLY A 105 -13.31 -9.41 6.25
N THR A 106 -12.05 -9.25 6.63
CA THR A 106 -11.64 -8.83 7.98
C THR A 106 -12.30 -7.53 8.42
N LEU A 107 -12.47 -6.53 7.55
CA LEU A 107 -13.12 -5.27 7.87
C LEU A 107 -14.59 -5.48 8.22
N LEU A 108 -15.34 -6.18 7.38
CA LEU A 108 -16.76 -6.47 7.62
C LEU A 108 -16.99 -7.35 8.86
N LYS A 109 -16.09 -8.30 9.12
CA LYS A 109 -16.09 -9.10 10.36
C LYS A 109 -15.90 -8.21 11.58
N ALA A 110 -14.97 -7.29 11.53
CA ALA A 110 -14.74 -6.34 12.62
C ALA A 110 -16.00 -5.50 12.89
N PHE A 111 -16.68 -5.01 11.85
CA PHE A 111 -17.91 -4.25 11.96
C PHE A 111 -19.03 -5.08 12.59
N GLN A 112 -19.28 -6.29 12.07
CA GLN A 112 -20.31 -7.19 12.59
C GLN A 112 -20.12 -7.52 14.07
N SER A 113 -18.87 -7.62 14.53
CA SER A 113 -18.57 -7.91 15.95
C SER A 113 -18.87 -6.76 16.92
N GLN A 114 -19.10 -5.55 16.40
CA GLN A 114 -19.33 -4.34 17.20
C GLN A 114 -20.78 -3.90 17.29
N THR A 115 -21.71 -4.61 16.62
CA THR A 115 -23.13 -4.26 16.62
C THR A 115 -24.01 -5.51 16.63
N THR A 116 -25.19 -5.37 17.21
CA THR A 116 -26.28 -6.36 17.14
C THR A 116 -27.26 -6.06 16.01
N ASP A 117 -27.08 -4.95 15.29
CA ASP A 117 -27.93 -4.58 14.18
C ASP A 117 -27.77 -5.58 13.02
N LYS A 118 -28.88 -5.83 12.34
CA LYS A 118 -28.88 -6.70 11.15
C LYS A 118 -28.39 -5.88 9.96
N LEU A 119 -27.10 -5.95 9.70
CA LEU A 119 -26.47 -5.32 8.55
C LEU A 119 -26.44 -6.30 7.37
N ARG A 120 -26.71 -5.81 6.16
CA ARG A 120 -26.36 -6.51 4.93
C ARG A 120 -24.94 -6.17 4.55
N LEU A 121 -24.04 -7.15 4.65
CA LEU A 121 -22.60 -6.99 4.44
C LEU A 121 -22.19 -7.70 3.15
N ILE A 122 -21.59 -6.96 2.22
CA ILE A 122 -21.17 -7.46 0.91
C ILE A 122 -19.69 -7.18 0.72
N ASN A 123 -18.90 -8.24 0.51
CA ASN A 123 -17.50 -8.18 0.18
C ASN A 123 -17.32 -8.40 -1.32
N VAL A 124 -16.76 -7.41 -2.04
CA VAL A 124 -16.45 -7.49 -3.47
C VAL A 124 -14.95 -7.55 -3.65
N ASP A 125 -14.41 -8.69 -4.05
CA ASP A 125 -12.98 -8.87 -4.28
C ASP A 125 -12.72 -9.78 -5.49
N ALA A 126 -11.78 -9.41 -6.34
CA ALA A 126 -11.44 -10.18 -7.53
C ALA A 126 -10.52 -11.38 -7.23
N SER A 127 -9.90 -11.44 -6.04
CA SER A 127 -9.04 -12.54 -5.65
C SER A 127 -9.82 -13.81 -5.44
N THR A 128 -9.27 -14.93 -5.91
CA THR A 128 -9.82 -16.27 -5.70
C THR A 128 -9.25 -16.96 -4.46
N SER A 129 -8.24 -16.38 -3.83
CA SER A 129 -7.51 -16.98 -2.72
C SER A 129 -8.33 -17.20 -1.45
N PHE A 130 -9.55 -16.62 -1.39
CA PHE A 130 -10.38 -16.61 -0.18
C PHE A 130 -11.76 -17.28 -0.37
N LEU A 131 -11.96 -18.01 -1.48
CA LEU A 131 -13.31 -18.31 -1.95
C LEU A 131 -14.08 -19.40 -1.19
N GLU A 132 -13.45 -20.32 -0.48
CA GLU A 132 -14.20 -21.44 0.11
C GLU A 132 -13.92 -21.69 1.59
N GLU A 133 -12.68 -21.71 2.03
CA GLU A 133 -12.30 -22.15 3.38
C GLU A 133 -12.43 -21.05 4.46
N ASN A 134 -12.44 -19.77 4.07
CA ASN A 134 -12.39 -18.63 5.00
C ASN A 134 -13.62 -17.71 4.94
N ARG A 135 -14.72 -18.14 4.34
CA ARG A 135 -15.96 -17.35 4.30
C ARG A 135 -16.52 -17.13 5.68
N ILE A 136 -16.74 -15.88 6.01
CA ILE A 136 -17.37 -15.48 7.27
C ILE A 136 -18.88 -15.58 7.11
N ALA A 137 -19.55 -16.30 8.02
CA ALA A 137 -20.99 -16.37 8.03
C ALA A 137 -21.62 -14.96 8.05
N HIS A 138 -22.71 -14.78 7.30
CA HIS A 138 -23.47 -13.53 7.15
C HIS A 138 -22.79 -12.42 6.31
N ILE A 139 -21.67 -12.70 5.64
CA ILE A 139 -21.10 -11.81 4.61
C ILE A 139 -21.38 -12.41 3.24
N GLU A 140 -21.96 -11.61 2.34
CA GLU A 140 -22.13 -11.95 0.93
C GLU A 140 -20.80 -11.71 0.20
N TYR A 141 -20.27 -12.71 -0.52
CA TYR A 141 -19.01 -12.58 -1.27
C TYR A 141 -19.29 -12.53 -2.77
N VAL A 142 -18.83 -11.47 -3.42
CA VAL A 142 -18.89 -11.27 -4.87
C VAL A 142 -17.48 -11.32 -5.42
N ASN A 143 -17.13 -12.42 -6.07
CA ASN A 143 -15.79 -12.58 -6.67
C ASN A 143 -15.74 -11.96 -8.06
N ALA A 144 -15.44 -10.69 -8.12
CA ALA A 144 -15.34 -9.91 -9.34
C ALA A 144 -14.51 -8.63 -9.16
N TYR A 145 -13.99 -8.09 -10.26
CA TYR A 145 -13.53 -6.70 -10.30
C TYR A 145 -14.71 -5.75 -10.19
N PHE A 146 -14.64 -4.82 -9.23
CA PHE A 146 -15.71 -3.85 -9.01
C PHE A 146 -15.93 -2.95 -10.22
N ASN A 147 -17.18 -2.83 -10.66
CA ASN A 147 -17.61 -1.95 -11.74
C ASN A 147 -19.13 -1.67 -11.63
N LYS A 148 -19.65 -0.79 -12.50
CA LYS A 148 -21.07 -0.39 -12.49
C LYS A 148 -22.06 -1.49 -12.90
N ASP A 149 -21.60 -2.51 -13.64
CA ASP A 149 -22.45 -3.54 -14.23
C ASP A 149 -22.65 -4.75 -13.28
N LEU A 150 -22.02 -4.74 -12.12
CA LEU A 150 -22.23 -5.78 -11.10
C LEU A 150 -23.66 -5.70 -10.56
N ALA A 151 -24.26 -6.86 -10.35
CA ALA A 151 -25.59 -6.99 -9.75
C ALA A 151 -25.55 -6.74 -8.22
N LEU A 152 -25.17 -5.52 -7.81
CA LEU A 152 -25.10 -5.09 -6.41
C LEU A 152 -26.29 -4.18 -6.07
N PRO A 153 -26.77 -4.20 -4.82
CA PRO A 153 -27.76 -3.23 -4.35
C PRO A 153 -27.16 -1.83 -4.24
N LYS A 154 -28.03 -0.82 -4.10
CA LYS A 154 -27.60 0.47 -3.56
C LYS A 154 -27.16 0.27 -2.09
N ALA A 155 -26.05 0.91 -1.72
CA ALA A 155 -25.50 0.83 -0.38
C ALA A 155 -25.48 2.20 0.29
N ASP A 156 -25.86 2.22 1.57
CA ASP A 156 -25.78 3.41 2.41
C ASP A 156 -24.30 3.76 2.72
N LEU A 157 -23.45 2.73 2.74
CA LEU A 157 -22.04 2.84 3.02
C LEU A 157 -21.24 1.96 2.06
N ILE A 158 -20.35 2.57 1.31
CA ILE A 158 -19.32 1.87 0.53
C ILE A 158 -17.97 2.16 1.19
N ILE A 159 -17.13 1.15 1.32
CA ILE A 159 -15.77 1.28 1.84
C ILE A 159 -14.81 0.73 0.81
N SER A 160 -13.69 1.39 0.62
CA SER A 160 -12.57 0.89 -0.18
C SER A 160 -11.26 1.31 0.48
N THR A 161 -10.57 0.35 1.12
CA THR A 161 -9.32 0.58 1.81
C THR A 161 -8.16 -0.01 1.02
N ASN A 162 -7.22 0.81 0.60
CA ASN A 162 -6.03 0.40 -0.15
C ASN A 162 -6.32 -0.39 -1.44
N VAL A 163 -7.38 -0.05 -2.15
CA VAL A 163 -7.78 -0.71 -3.42
C VAL A 163 -7.76 0.24 -4.60
N PHE A 164 -8.12 1.51 -4.43
CA PHE A 164 -8.32 2.44 -5.53
C PHE A 164 -7.04 2.75 -6.32
N GLN A 165 -5.88 2.67 -5.69
CA GLN A 165 -4.59 2.81 -6.36
C GLN A 165 -4.23 1.61 -7.26
N HIS A 166 -4.88 0.45 -7.07
CA HIS A 166 -4.65 -0.77 -7.85
C HIS A 166 -5.54 -0.85 -9.10
N THR A 167 -6.51 0.05 -9.27
CA THR A 167 -7.33 0.05 -10.49
C THR A 167 -6.56 0.63 -11.67
N SER A 168 -6.63 -0.02 -12.82
CA SER A 168 -6.07 0.51 -14.08
C SER A 168 -6.95 1.61 -14.70
N ASP A 169 -8.23 1.70 -14.29
CA ASP A 169 -9.21 2.67 -14.80
C ASP A 169 -10.00 3.28 -13.65
N ALA A 170 -9.47 4.41 -13.14
CA ALA A 170 -10.09 5.14 -12.03
C ALA A 170 -11.50 5.66 -12.38
N ARG A 171 -11.77 6.01 -13.65
CA ARG A 171 -13.08 6.50 -14.09
C ARG A 171 -14.14 5.42 -14.00
N LYS A 172 -13.86 4.21 -14.51
CA LYS A 172 -14.78 3.07 -14.38
C LYS A 172 -15.07 2.69 -12.94
N PHE A 173 -14.05 2.79 -12.07
CA PHE A 173 -14.25 2.55 -10.64
C PHE A 173 -15.23 3.58 -10.05
N VAL A 174 -15.04 4.88 -10.33
CA VAL A 174 -15.91 5.96 -9.85
C VAL A 174 -17.32 5.88 -10.45
N GLU A 175 -17.47 5.43 -11.71
CA GLU A 175 -18.79 5.11 -12.29
C GLU A 175 -19.50 4.02 -11.48
N GLY A 176 -18.80 2.97 -11.07
CA GLY A 176 -19.32 1.93 -10.18
C GLY A 176 -19.75 2.49 -8.82
N ILE A 177 -18.94 3.37 -8.21
CA ILE A 177 -19.33 4.06 -6.98
C ILE A 177 -20.63 4.85 -7.18
N LYS A 178 -20.70 5.69 -8.22
CA LYS A 178 -21.91 6.46 -8.53
C LYS A 178 -23.14 5.57 -8.69
N GLU A 179 -22.99 4.41 -9.35
CA GLU A 179 -24.09 3.48 -9.58
C GLU A 179 -24.58 2.84 -8.29
N HIS A 180 -23.70 2.41 -7.41
CA HIS A 180 -24.08 1.61 -6.25
C HIS A 180 -24.20 2.41 -4.94
N LEU A 181 -23.78 3.68 -4.89
CA LEU A 181 -23.83 4.51 -3.68
C LEU A 181 -25.20 5.17 -3.51
N ASP A 182 -25.76 5.10 -2.30
CA ASP A 182 -26.87 5.91 -1.83
C ASP A 182 -26.61 6.53 -0.44
N GLY A 183 -25.41 7.02 -0.20
CA GLY A 183 -25.01 7.53 1.10
C GLY A 183 -23.58 8.04 1.14
N VAL A 184 -22.72 7.34 1.86
CA VAL A 184 -21.32 7.72 2.08
C VAL A 184 -20.37 6.66 1.50
N TRP A 185 -19.34 7.12 0.82
CA TRP A 185 -18.20 6.32 0.43
C TRP A 185 -16.98 6.73 1.26
N ILE A 186 -16.39 5.76 1.96
CA ILE A 186 -15.10 5.91 2.65
C ILE A 186 -14.01 5.36 1.75
N LEU A 187 -13.10 6.23 1.38
CA LEU A 187 -11.96 5.89 0.53
C LEU A 187 -10.67 6.08 1.31
N GLU A 188 -9.87 5.02 1.44
CA GLU A 188 -8.53 5.09 2.01
C GLU A 188 -7.46 4.69 0.99
N PHE A 189 -6.39 5.46 0.95
CA PHE A 189 -5.24 5.22 0.07
C PHE A 189 -3.94 5.79 0.65
N PRO A 190 -2.75 5.24 0.29
CA PRO A 190 -1.47 5.84 0.66
C PRO A 190 -1.39 7.28 0.14
N TYR A 191 -1.15 8.25 1.03
CA TYR A 191 -1.17 9.66 0.66
C TYR A 191 0.14 10.07 -0.01
N SER A 192 0.09 10.31 -1.31
CA SER A 192 1.28 10.51 -2.14
C SER A 192 2.09 11.75 -1.77
N LEU A 193 1.44 12.82 -1.28
CA LEU A 193 2.18 13.99 -0.80
C LEU A 193 3.10 13.65 0.37
N ASN A 194 2.65 12.78 1.27
CA ASN A 194 3.44 12.30 2.40
C ASN A 194 4.62 11.44 1.93
N THR A 195 4.34 10.51 1.02
CA THR A 195 5.34 9.66 0.36
C THR A 195 6.46 10.50 -0.24
N LEU A 196 6.11 11.58 -0.95
CA LEU A 196 7.08 12.46 -1.61
C LEU A 196 7.83 13.36 -0.62
N LYS A 197 7.15 13.91 0.40
CA LYS A 197 7.78 14.73 1.45
C LYS A 197 8.81 13.95 2.25
N THR A 198 8.55 12.68 2.50
CA THR A 198 9.42 11.80 3.30
C THR A 198 10.34 10.92 2.44
N LEU A 199 10.37 11.14 1.13
CA LEU A 199 11.21 10.46 0.15
C LEU A 199 11.06 8.91 0.19
N GLN A 200 9.87 8.41 0.52
CA GLN A 200 9.56 6.98 0.58
C GLN A 200 9.44 6.39 -0.83
N PHE A 201 10.53 6.32 -1.58
CA PHE A 201 10.54 5.80 -2.95
C PHE A 201 10.16 4.31 -3.02
N ASP A 202 10.26 3.58 -1.94
CA ASP A 202 9.84 2.19 -1.78
C ASP A 202 8.32 1.98 -1.87
N GLN A 203 7.54 3.06 -1.78
CA GLN A 203 6.09 3.05 -2.01
C GLN A 203 5.72 2.91 -3.50
N PHE A 204 6.67 3.14 -4.42
CA PHE A 204 6.44 3.00 -5.85
C PHE A 204 6.71 1.56 -6.28
N TYR A 205 5.65 0.84 -6.72
CA TYR A 205 5.73 -0.54 -7.25
C TYR A 205 4.59 -0.83 -8.22
N HIS A 206 4.74 -1.83 -9.05
CA HIS A 206 3.92 -2.08 -10.24
C HIS A 206 2.45 -2.34 -9.96
N GLU A 207 2.08 -2.73 -8.74
CA GLU A 207 0.67 -2.95 -8.37
C GLU A 207 -0.10 -1.65 -8.14
N HIS A 208 0.59 -0.52 -7.89
CA HIS A 208 -0.02 0.80 -7.75
C HIS A 208 -0.03 1.53 -9.10
N TYR A 209 -1.13 1.50 -9.83
CA TYR A 209 -1.25 2.26 -11.08
C TYR A 209 -1.26 3.76 -10.84
N TYR A 210 -1.86 4.21 -9.72
CA TYR A 210 -1.99 5.61 -9.33
C TYR A 210 -1.41 5.87 -7.94
N TYR A 211 -0.93 7.10 -7.78
CA TYR A 211 -0.47 7.67 -6.52
C TYR A 211 -1.31 8.91 -6.22
N TRP A 212 -2.31 8.74 -5.39
CA TRP A 212 -3.38 9.70 -5.25
C TRP A 212 -3.03 10.89 -4.37
N LEU A 213 -3.50 12.08 -4.83
CA LEU A 213 -3.61 13.34 -4.12
C LEU A 213 -5.09 13.70 -3.97
N VAL A 214 -5.43 14.59 -3.04
CA VAL A 214 -6.82 15.02 -2.80
C VAL A 214 -7.33 15.92 -3.93
N SER A 215 -6.47 16.80 -4.49
CA SER A 215 -6.82 17.75 -5.56
C SER A 215 -7.37 17.07 -6.82
N PRO A 216 -6.65 16.09 -7.43
CA PRO A 216 -7.17 15.40 -8.62
C PRO A 216 -8.41 14.58 -8.31
N LEU A 217 -8.51 13.98 -7.12
CA LEU A 217 -9.71 13.23 -6.73
C LEU A 217 -10.92 14.12 -6.57
N GLN A 218 -10.77 15.31 -6.00
CA GLN A 218 -11.87 16.27 -5.91
C GLN A 218 -12.42 16.65 -7.29
N LYS A 219 -11.53 16.86 -8.29
CA LYS A 219 -11.94 17.14 -9.68
C LYS A 219 -12.67 15.94 -10.29
N LEU A 220 -12.07 14.76 -10.21
CA LEU A 220 -12.64 13.52 -10.74
C LEU A 220 -14.02 13.23 -10.15
N PHE A 221 -14.17 13.28 -8.83
CA PHE A 221 -15.44 12.96 -8.16
C PHE A 221 -16.54 13.94 -8.51
N LYS A 222 -16.21 15.23 -8.67
CA LYS A 222 -17.17 16.26 -9.08
C LYS A 222 -17.77 15.99 -10.45
N GLU A 223 -17.03 15.42 -11.40
CA GLU A 223 -17.53 15.03 -12.74
C GLU A 223 -18.66 13.98 -12.65
N TYR A 224 -18.66 13.17 -11.60
CA TYR A 224 -19.67 12.13 -11.35
C TYR A 224 -20.75 12.54 -10.34
N GLY A 225 -20.76 13.81 -9.90
CA GLY A 225 -21.70 14.31 -8.88
C GLY A 225 -21.42 13.80 -7.48
N LEU A 226 -20.19 13.38 -7.22
CA LEU A 226 -19.71 12.98 -5.91
C LEU A 226 -18.94 14.13 -5.26
N HIS A 227 -19.07 14.29 -3.93
CA HIS A 227 -18.49 15.40 -3.18
C HIS A 227 -17.72 14.92 -1.99
N ILE A 228 -16.44 15.32 -1.88
CA ILE A 228 -15.64 15.14 -0.66
C ILE A 228 -16.16 16.13 0.40
N PHE A 229 -16.64 15.62 1.52
CA PHE A 229 -17.10 16.47 2.62
C PHE A 229 -16.21 16.43 3.85
N ASN A 230 -15.32 15.44 3.97
CA ASN A 230 -14.30 15.39 5.01
C ASN A 230 -13.05 14.65 4.50
N ALA A 231 -11.90 14.98 5.11
CA ALA A 231 -10.62 14.30 4.88
C ALA A 231 -9.81 14.24 6.17
N GLU A 232 -9.13 13.14 6.41
CA GLU A 232 -8.18 13.01 7.50
C GLU A 232 -6.96 12.18 7.07
N GLU A 233 -5.82 12.57 7.60
CA GLU A 233 -4.59 11.82 7.47
C GLU A 233 -4.43 10.86 8.65
N LEU A 234 -4.05 9.62 8.37
CA LEU A 234 -3.87 8.54 9.34
C LEU A 234 -2.41 8.09 9.32
N SER A 235 -1.88 7.72 10.47
CA SER A 235 -0.49 7.24 10.59
C SER A 235 -0.29 5.80 10.09
N ILE A 236 -1.36 5.06 9.82
CA ILE A 236 -1.26 3.68 9.33
C ILE A 236 -0.62 3.63 7.93
N HIS A 237 0.11 2.56 7.63
CA HIS A 237 0.77 2.29 6.35
C HIS A 237 1.76 3.36 5.86
N GLY A 238 2.26 4.24 6.77
CA GLY A 238 3.22 5.30 6.43
C GLY A 238 2.58 6.60 5.98
N GLY A 239 1.32 6.81 6.31
CA GLY A 239 0.51 7.96 5.95
C GLY A 239 -0.58 7.58 4.95
N THR A 240 -1.79 7.39 5.47
CA THR A 240 -2.99 7.08 4.68
C THR A 240 -3.91 8.29 4.68
N MET A 241 -4.42 8.67 3.52
CA MET A 241 -5.51 9.62 3.40
C MET A 241 -6.84 8.87 3.49
N ARG A 242 -7.75 9.32 4.34
CA ARG A 242 -9.15 8.90 4.35
C ARG A 242 -10.04 10.02 3.90
N LEU A 243 -10.83 9.77 2.86
CA LEU A 243 -11.83 10.69 2.36
C LEU A 243 -13.23 10.19 2.69
N TRP A 244 -14.10 11.11 3.11
CA TRP A 244 -15.55 10.91 3.17
C TRP A 244 -16.17 11.55 1.94
N VAL A 245 -16.81 10.75 1.11
CA VAL A 245 -17.40 11.14 -0.17
C VAL A 245 -18.89 10.84 -0.13
N THR A 246 -19.72 11.70 -0.72
CA THR A 246 -21.18 11.49 -0.79
C THR A 246 -21.74 11.88 -2.15
N ASN A 247 -22.82 11.21 -2.54
CA ASN A 247 -23.64 11.57 -3.70
C ASN A 247 -24.87 12.43 -3.33
N LYS A 248 -25.05 12.73 -2.05
CA LYS A 248 -26.15 13.56 -1.55
C LYS A 248 -25.73 15.03 -1.44
N LYS A 249 -26.71 15.96 -1.33
CA LYS A 249 -26.40 17.37 -1.07
C LYS A 249 -25.48 17.47 0.15
N PRO A 250 -24.39 18.23 0.03
CA PRO A 250 -23.28 18.13 0.97
C PRO A 250 -23.73 18.42 2.40
N TYR A 251 -23.36 17.53 3.32
CA TYR A 251 -23.11 17.91 4.70
C TYR A 251 -22.19 19.14 4.68
N ALA A 252 -22.30 20.03 5.68
CA ALA A 252 -21.38 21.15 5.77
C ALA A 252 -19.96 20.63 5.63
N SER A 253 -19.33 20.99 4.52
CA SER A 253 -17.96 20.54 4.19
C SER A 253 -17.04 20.95 5.33
N THR A 254 -16.37 19.98 5.95
CA THR A 254 -15.29 20.35 6.87
C THR A 254 -14.20 21.01 6.01
N LYS A 255 -13.59 22.08 6.52
CA LYS A 255 -12.49 22.76 5.82
C LYS A 255 -11.21 21.89 5.74
N ALA A 256 -11.23 20.70 6.32
CA ALA A 256 -10.05 19.83 6.41
C ALA A 256 -9.48 19.46 5.04
N HIS A 257 -10.32 19.03 4.08
CA HIS A 257 -9.85 18.68 2.74
C HIS A 257 -9.25 19.86 1.96
N LEU A 258 -9.72 21.09 2.20
CA LEU A 258 -9.16 22.30 1.58
C LEU A 258 -7.73 22.58 2.03
N SER A 259 -7.40 22.24 3.28
CA SER A 259 -6.03 22.33 3.80
C SER A 259 -5.07 21.40 3.05
N PHE A 260 -5.49 20.18 2.77
CA PHE A 260 -4.68 19.23 1.98
C PHE A 260 -4.49 19.71 0.55
N ILE A 261 -5.55 20.18 -0.11
CA ILE A 261 -5.48 20.75 -1.46
C ILE A 261 -4.48 21.91 -1.52
N LYS A 262 -4.52 22.82 -0.52
CA LYS A 262 -3.57 23.93 -0.43
C LYS A 262 -2.13 23.42 -0.29
N GLN A 263 -1.87 22.45 0.57
CA GLN A 263 -0.53 21.86 0.72
C GLN A 263 -0.03 21.21 -0.57
N GLU A 264 -0.91 20.55 -1.35
CA GLU A 264 -0.58 19.95 -2.62
C GLU A 264 -0.19 21.00 -3.68
N GLN A 265 -0.93 22.12 -3.72
CA GLN A 265 -0.67 23.24 -4.63
C GLN A 265 0.64 23.99 -4.30
N GLU A 266 1.01 24.05 -3.02
CA GLU A 266 2.24 24.72 -2.54
C GLU A 266 3.47 23.81 -2.66
N PHE A 267 3.28 22.49 -2.86
CA PHE A 267 4.39 21.55 -2.92
C PHE A 267 5.13 21.62 -4.27
N ASN A 268 6.47 21.66 -4.20
CA ASN A 268 7.32 21.68 -5.39
C ASN A 268 7.64 20.28 -5.90
N PHE A 269 6.84 19.80 -6.84
CA PHE A 269 7.02 18.49 -7.46
C PHE A 269 8.27 18.40 -8.35
N ASN A 270 8.82 19.52 -8.84
CA ASN A 270 9.96 19.54 -9.78
C ASN A 270 11.23 18.92 -9.19
N ASN A 271 11.42 18.98 -7.88
CA ASN A 271 12.60 18.47 -7.22
C ASN A 271 12.47 17.00 -6.72
N CYS A 272 11.30 16.39 -6.87
CA CYS A 272 11.07 15.05 -6.31
C CYS A 272 12.06 14.01 -6.85
N ARG A 273 12.23 13.95 -8.16
CA ARG A 273 13.17 13.00 -8.81
C ARG A 273 14.59 13.16 -8.29
N SER A 274 15.10 14.41 -8.25
CA SER A 274 16.46 14.67 -7.77
C SER A 274 16.62 14.33 -6.29
N ASN A 275 15.64 14.69 -5.45
CA ASN A 275 15.68 14.41 -4.02
C ASN A 275 15.66 12.91 -3.74
N ILE A 276 14.83 12.15 -4.45
CA ILE A 276 14.78 10.69 -4.34
C ILE A 276 16.12 10.06 -4.78
N ASN A 277 16.69 10.51 -5.89
CA ASN A 277 18.00 10.02 -6.34
C ASN A 277 19.10 10.30 -5.30
N VAL A 278 19.11 11.49 -4.70
CA VAL A 278 20.04 11.83 -3.61
C VAL A 278 19.81 10.92 -2.40
N LYS A 279 18.57 10.63 -2.03
CA LYS A 279 18.24 9.69 -0.94
C LYS A 279 18.77 8.29 -1.24
N ILE A 280 18.53 7.76 -2.44
CA ILE A 280 19.03 6.44 -2.87
C ILE A 280 20.56 6.39 -2.77
N ILE A 281 21.26 7.41 -3.27
CA ILE A 281 22.73 7.49 -3.19
C ILE A 281 23.19 7.50 -1.73
N LYS A 282 22.59 8.34 -0.88
CA LYS A 282 22.95 8.43 0.54
C LYS A 282 22.74 7.09 1.25
N ASP A 283 21.60 6.43 1.04
CA ASP A 283 21.27 5.15 1.65
C ASP A 283 22.25 4.05 1.17
N THR A 284 22.54 4.02 -0.12
CA THR A 284 23.51 3.07 -0.70
C THR A 284 24.90 3.29 -0.10
N CYS A 285 25.38 4.54 -0.03
CA CYS A 285 26.65 4.86 0.58
C CYS A 285 26.71 4.47 2.06
N PHE A 286 25.64 4.74 2.81
CA PHE A 286 25.55 4.35 4.22
C PHE A 286 25.66 2.84 4.40
N LEU A 287 24.85 2.04 3.66
CA LEU A 287 24.83 0.59 3.79
C LEU A 287 26.13 -0.06 3.30
N ASN A 288 26.78 0.49 2.28
CA ASN A 288 28.06 -0.03 1.79
C ASN A 288 29.24 0.25 2.75
N ASN A 289 29.13 1.27 3.61
CA ASN A 289 30.15 1.59 4.64
C ASN A 289 29.77 1.06 6.03
N LEU A 290 28.65 0.35 6.16
CA LEU A 290 28.22 -0.19 7.42
C LEU A 290 29.05 -1.44 7.77
N GLU A 291 29.81 -1.34 8.88
CA GLU A 291 30.64 -2.45 9.36
C GLU A 291 29.81 -3.51 10.07
N GLY A 292 30.23 -4.77 9.90
CA GLY A 292 29.59 -5.94 10.51
C GLY A 292 28.57 -6.64 9.63
N GLU A 293 27.97 -7.70 10.16
CA GLU A 293 26.95 -8.47 9.45
C GLU A 293 25.61 -7.70 9.40
N ILE A 294 24.96 -7.79 8.25
CA ILE A 294 23.70 -7.07 7.98
C ILE A 294 22.58 -8.09 7.74
N ALA A 295 21.46 -7.88 8.41
CA ALA A 295 20.18 -8.49 8.06
C ALA A 295 19.11 -7.42 7.84
N TYR A 296 18.02 -7.79 7.19
CA TYR A 296 16.90 -6.92 6.89
C TYR A 296 15.64 -7.48 7.55
N PHE A 297 14.70 -6.63 7.95
CA PHE A 297 13.42 -7.05 8.53
C PHE A 297 12.23 -6.52 7.73
N GLY A 298 11.41 -7.44 7.20
CA GLY A 298 10.19 -7.15 6.45
C GLY A 298 10.32 -7.49 4.96
N ALA A 299 9.89 -8.70 4.57
CA ALA A 299 9.79 -9.16 3.18
C ALA A 299 8.47 -8.68 2.54
N ALA A 300 8.19 -7.37 2.65
CA ALA A 300 7.03 -6.72 2.05
C ALA A 300 7.40 -6.10 0.69
N ALA A 301 6.37 -5.70 -0.09
CA ALA A 301 6.55 -5.03 -1.38
C ALA A 301 7.57 -3.87 -1.32
N LYS A 302 7.44 -3.01 -0.32
CA LYS A 302 8.36 -1.88 -0.08
C LYS A 302 9.80 -2.32 0.12
N GLY A 303 10.02 -3.36 0.92
CA GLY A 303 11.37 -3.90 1.15
C GLY A 303 12.00 -4.43 -0.13
N CYS A 304 11.22 -5.10 -0.99
CA CYS A 304 11.70 -5.56 -2.29
C CYS A 304 12.12 -4.39 -3.19
N VAL A 305 11.30 -3.33 -3.29
CA VAL A 305 11.67 -2.12 -4.06
C VAL A 305 12.92 -1.47 -3.49
N TYR A 306 12.96 -1.29 -2.17
CA TYR A 306 14.10 -0.65 -1.50
C TYR A 306 15.42 -1.35 -1.82
N LEU A 307 15.49 -2.66 -1.58
CA LEU A 307 16.70 -3.44 -1.84
C LEU A 307 17.12 -3.40 -3.31
N ASN A 308 16.17 -3.55 -4.23
CA ASN A 308 16.45 -3.51 -5.66
C ASN A 308 16.86 -2.11 -6.16
N ALA A 309 16.25 -1.03 -5.64
CA ALA A 309 16.61 0.34 -6.02
C ALA A 309 18.04 0.72 -5.58
N LEU A 310 18.50 0.14 -4.45
CA LEU A 310 19.88 0.33 -3.98
C LEU A 310 20.88 -0.67 -4.59
N GLY A 311 20.44 -1.61 -5.42
CA GLY A 311 21.30 -2.65 -6.00
C GLY A 311 21.82 -3.66 -4.97
N ILE A 312 21.10 -3.84 -3.87
CA ILE A 312 21.47 -4.76 -2.78
C ILE A 312 21.07 -6.18 -3.15
N THR A 313 22.04 -7.06 -3.27
CA THR A 313 21.87 -8.47 -3.67
C THR A 313 22.78 -9.37 -2.86
N THR A 314 22.59 -10.69 -2.95
CA THR A 314 23.54 -11.65 -2.40
C THR A 314 24.93 -11.64 -3.09
N VAL A 315 25.09 -10.88 -4.18
CA VAL A 315 26.41 -10.65 -4.81
C VAL A 315 27.14 -9.51 -4.08
N THR A 316 26.43 -8.42 -3.77
CA THR A 316 26.98 -7.24 -3.07
C THR A 316 27.09 -7.47 -1.56
N GLN A 317 26.17 -8.25 -0.99
CA GLN A 317 26.11 -8.60 0.43
C GLN A 317 25.88 -10.13 0.59
N PRO A 318 26.94 -10.97 0.47
CA PRO A 318 26.79 -12.43 0.35
C PRO A 318 26.18 -13.14 1.57
N ARG A 319 26.26 -12.53 2.76
CA ARG A 319 25.73 -13.11 4.02
C ARG A 319 24.40 -12.49 4.45
N ALA A 320 23.92 -11.47 3.74
CA ALA A 320 22.68 -10.81 4.10
C ALA A 320 21.46 -11.69 3.80
N TYR A 321 20.45 -11.55 4.65
CA TYR A 321 19.15 -12.23 4.54
C TYR A 321 18.03 -11.29 5.00
N VAL A 322 16.78 -11.68 4.71
CA VAL A 322 15.61 -10.93 5.15
C VAL A 322 14.85 -11.76 6.18
N VAL A 323 14.34 -11.13 7.22
CA VAL A 323 13.47 -11.75 8.24
C VAL A 323 12.04 -11.29 8.02
N ASP A 324 11.08 -12.22 8.06
CA ASP A 324 9.65 -11.89 8.01
C ASP A 324 8.86 -12.85 8.90
N ASP A 325 7.85 -12.31 9.60
CA ASP A 325 7.00 -13.08 10.51
C ASP A 325 5.93 -13.91 9.78
N THR A 326 5.74 -13.70 8.49
CA THR A 326 4.75 -14.40 7.67
C THR A 326 5.28 -15.78 7.28
N GLU A 327 4.78 -16.84 7.92
CA GLU A 327 5.24 -18.21 7.71
C GLU A 327 5.25 -18.64 6.23
N SER A 328 4.23 -18.25 5.47
CA SER A 328 4.13 -18.60 4.04
C SER A 328 5.20 -17.98 3.14
N LYS A 329 5.97 -17.00 3.64
CA LYS A 329 7.10 -16.38 2.94
C LYS A 329 8.45 -16.99 3.34
N GLN A 330 8.53 -17.60 4.52
CA GLN A 330 9.78 -18.15 5.04
C GLN A 330 10.31 -19.27 4.16
N GLY A 331 11.61 -19.28 3.93
CA GLY A 331 12.28 -20.18 2.99
C GLY A 331 12.28 -19.72 1.53
N LEU A 332 11.40 -18.78 1.14
CA LEU A 332 11.38 -18.16 -0.19
C LEU A 332 12.48 -17.09 -0.33
N TYR A 333 12.65 -16.57 -1.54
CA TYR A 333 13.67 -15.59 -1.89
C TYR A 333 13.06 -14.30 -2.44
N ILE A 334 13.64 -13.15 -2.07
CA ILE A 334 13.24 -11.84 -2.59
C ILE A 334 13.68 -11.69 -4.05
N PRO A 335 12.76 -11.43 -4.99
CA PRO A 335 13.07 -11.31 -6.41
C PRO A 335 14.05 -10.15 -6.66
N GLY A 336 15.00 -10.37 -7.57
CA GLY A 336 16.05 -9.43 -7.94
C GLY A 336 17.24 -9.37 -6.97
N THR A 337 17.10 -9.89 -5.75
CA THR A 337 18.16 -9.81 -4.72
C THR A 337 18.85 -11.16 -4.44
N GLY A 338 18.13 -12.28 -4.59
CA GLY A 338 18.58 -13.60 -4.19
C GLY A 338 18.68 -13.81 -2.67
N MET A 339 18.17 -12.87 -1.84
CA MET A 339 18.15 -13.00 -0.39
C MET A 339 17.03 -13.93 0.06
N GLN A 340 17.37 -14.88 0.93
CA GLN A 340 16.40 -15.79 1.52
C GLN A 340 15.65 -15.13 2.67
N ILE A 341 14.36 -15.46 2.78
CA ILE A 341 13.50 -15.01 3.88
C ILE A 341 13.57 -16.03 5.00
N MET A 342 13.98 -15.57 6.18
CA MET A 342 14.18 -16.36 7.38
C MET A 342 13.15 -15.99 8.45
N ASP A 343 12.99 -16.83 9.45
CA ASP A 343 12.19 -16.55 10.65
C ASP A 343 12.98 -15.75 11.72
N ARG A 344 12.31 -15.39 12.82
CA ARG A 344 12.94 -14.70 13.95
C ARG A 344 13.93 -15.58 14.71
N ASP A 345 13.72 -16.88 14.78
CA ASP A 345 14.60 -17.80 15.49
C ASP A 345 15.97 -17.82 14.83
N TYR A 346 16.00 -17.76 13.50
CA TYR A 346 17.25 -17.60 12.76
C TYR A 346 17.96 -16.28 13.10
N LEU A 347 17.22 -15.16 13.18
CA LEU A 347 17.76 -13.86 13.58
C LEU A 347 18.35 -13.93 15.00
N TYR A 348 17.61 -14.49 15.95
CA TYR A 348 18.04 -14.57 17.35
C TYR A 348 19.24 -15.50 17.55
N LYS A 349 19.37 -16.54 16.74
CA LYS A 349 20.51 -17.44 16.77
C LYS A 349 21.77 -16.79 16.20
N ASN A 350 21.67 -16.03 15.13
CA ASN A 350 22.82 -15.49 14.39
C ASN A 350 23.26 -14.10 14.87
N GLN A 351 22.37 -13.31 15.50
CA GLN A 351 22.68 -12.00 16.08
C GLN A 351 23.52 -11.10 15.16
N PRO A 352 23.11 -10.79 13.93
CA PRO A 352 23.90 -9.91 13.06
C PRO A 352 24.13 -8.56 13.74
N ASP A 353 25.22 -7.87 13.40
CA ASP A 353 25.58 -6.59 14.02
C ASP A 353 24.51 -5.51 13.72
N ASN A 354 23.89 -5.60 12.56
CA ASN A 354 22.93 -4.59 12.04
C ASN A 354 21.67 -5.24 11.52
N LEU A 355 20.53 -4.72 11.94
CA LEU A 355 19.21 -5.08 11.41
C LEU A 355 18.53 -3.85 10.82
N ILE A 356 18.35 -3.85 9.50
CA ILE A 356 17.71 -2.76 8.77
C ILE A 356 16.21 -3.03 8.70
N ILE A 357 15.38 -2.14 9.25
CA ILE A 357 13.92 -2.27 9.18
C ILE A 357 13.42 -1.77 7.83
N LEU A 358 12.99 -2.68 6.96
CA LEU A 358 12.36 -2.36 5.68
C LEU A 358 10.87 -2.02 5.85
N ALA A 359 10.19 -2.63 6.82
CA ALA A 359 8.81 -2.33 7.17
C ALA A 359 8.72 -1.10 8.09
N HIS A 360 9.31 0.02 7.68
CA HIS A 360 9.48 1.24 8.49
C HIS A 360 8.17 1.81 9.05
N ASN A 361 7.03 1.56 8.41
CA ASN A 361 5.71 1.96 8.90
C ASN A 361 5.33 1.32 10.25
N PHE A 362 5.98 0.22 10.59
CA PHE A 362 5.78 -0.53 11.83
C PHE A 362 7.02 -0.52 12.73
N LYS A 363 7.97 0.43 12.49
CA LYS A 363 9.27 0.46 13.16
C LYS A 363 9.16 0.32 14.67
N ASP A 364 8.33 1.11 15.32
CA ASP A 364 8.21 1.12 16.79
C ASP A 364 7.71 -0.22 17.35
N TYR A 365 6.71 -0.81 16.68
CA TYR A 365 6.22 -2.14 17.05
C TYR A 365 7.29 -3.22 16.85
N ILE A 366 7.98 -3.19 15.70
CA ILE A 366 9.03 -4.16 15.36
C ILE A 366 10.19 -4.04 16.35
N ILE A 367 10.72 -2.84 16.59
CA ILE A 367 11.80 -2.58 17.54
C ILE A 367 11.43 -3.11 18.93
N LYS A 368 10.26 -2.72 19.46
CA LYS A 368 9.79 -3.18 20.76
C LYS A 368 9.65 -4.71 20.83
N SER A 369 9.23 -5.37 19.76
CA SER A 369 9.05 -6.81 19.73
C SER A 369 10.36 -7.60 19.63
N LEU A 370 11.41 -7.00 19.06
CA LEU A 370 12.72 -7.64 18.84
C LEU A 370 13.67 -7.45 20.03
N ARG A 371 13.61 -6.30 20.72
CA ARG A 371 14.59 -5.90 21.74
C ARG A 371 14.81 -6.88 22.89
N PRO A 372 13.83 -7.64 23.38
CA PRO A 372 14.10 -8.63 24.42
C PRO A 372 15.14 -9.70 24.01
N ALA A 373 15.27 -10.02 22.72
CA ALA A 373 16.09 -11.10 22.24
C ALA A 373 17.21 -10.68 21.27
N TYR A 374 17.03 -9.58 20.52
CA TYR A 374 18.02 -9.08 19.56
C TYR A 374 18.86 -7.95 20.16
N LYS A 375 20.19 -8.10 20.14
CA LYS A 375 21.16 -7.20 20.80
C LYS A 375 21.91 -6.27 19.85
N GLY A 376 21.88 -6.53 18.53
CA GLY A 376 22.54 -5.71 17.53
C GLY A 376 21.89 -4.33 17.33
N ARG A 377 22.48 -3.53 16.48
CA ARG A 377 21.92 -2.21 16.07
C ARG A 377 20.66 -2.42 15.25
N ILE A 378 19.58 -1.69 15.55
CA ILE A 378 18.39 -1.62 14.70
C ILE A 378 18.38 -0.28 14.00
N ILE A 379 18.30 -0.30 12.68
CA ILE A 379 18.44 0.87 11.84
C ILE A 379 17.16 1.05 11.00
N THR A 380 16.63 2.25 10.99
CA THR A 380 15.52 2.65 10.11
C THR A 380 16.01 3.67 9.10
N MET A 381 15.50 3.57 7.86
CA MET A 381 16.01 4.35 6.73
C MET A 381 15.09 5.51 6.34
N PHE A 382 13.85 5.55 6.87
CA PHE A 382 12.85 6.56 6.55
C PHE A 382 12.25 7.22 7.79
N PRO A 383 11.94 8.55 7.75
CA PRO A 383 12.31 9.47 6.66
C PRO A 383 13.83 9.72 6.59
N ASP A 384 14.51 9.64 7.72
CA ASP A 384 15.95 9.78 7.90
C ASP A 384 16.54 8.49 8.50
N ILE A 385 17.86 8.36 8.44
CA ILE A 385 18.57 7.23 9.05
C ILE A 385 18.59 7.42 10.57
N GLU A 386 17.97 6.49 11.29
CA GLU A 386 18.00 6.44 12.76
C GLU A 386 18.64 5.11 13.21
N ILE A 387 19.56 5.17 14.17
CA ILE A 387 20.24 4.00 14.73
C ILE A 387 19.81 3.84 16.18
N ASN A 388 19.19 2.70 16.50
CA ASN A 388 18.74 2.35 17.85
C ASN A 388 19.69 1.32 18.46
N MET A 389 20.37 1.69 19.53
CA MET A 389 21.27 0.82 20.26
C MET A 389 20.51 -0.06 21.26
N TYR A 390 21.11 -1.21 21.63
CA TYR A 390 20.47 -2.11 22.62
C TYR A 390 20.23 -1.45 23.99
N ASN A 391 21.14 -0.57 24.39
CA ASN A 391 21.09 0.09 25.70
C ASN A 391 20.10 1.26 25.79
N ASP A 392 19.39 1.58 24.70
CA ASP A 392 18.39 2.65 24.66
C ASP A 392 17.00 2.19 25.19
N TYR A 393 16.90 0.93 25.69
CA TYR A 393 15.64 0.30 26.12
C TYR A 393 15.73 -0.37 27.48
#